data_3916f6087ab61880356c194a7d451543
#
_entry.id   3916f6087ab61880356c194a7d451543
#
_cell.length_a   1.000
_cell.length_b   1.000
_cell.length_c   1.000
_cell.angle_alpha   90.00
_cell.angle_beta   90.00
_cell.angle_gamma   90.00
#
_symmetry.space_group_name_H-M   'P 1'
#
loop_
_entity.id
_entity.type
_entity.pdbx_description
1 polymer ?
#
loop_
_entity_poly.entity_id
_entity_poly.type
_entity_poly.pdbx_seq_one_letter_code
_entity_poly.pdbx_strand_id
1 'polypeptide(L)'
;MSSHFNFKSLAFYGVAISSVLLLFNAVSAYGEAKLKAAAPIGKRYLLSYTQNPNCLKSDALVLTIEQSGIYLNGSLLPAKTDAQRAKAGSEKPSLTGQLSNQQLSLTGTVPSSTLCTNPVSQAETSARSQDNSFSSVRIQSRVEGKNLEGKMIVSGIPEAIEFTAQPEAPAQPSEKSSSH
;
A
#
# COMPACT_ATOMS: atom_id res chain seq x y z
N MET A 1 -27.89 -46.20 -38.96
CA MET A 1 -27.59 -45.42 -37.73
C MET A 1 -28.65 -44.34 -37.59
N SER A 2 -29.70 -44.62 -36.82
CA SER A 2 -30.85 -43.69 -36.63
C SER A 2 -30.45 -42.68 -35.56
N SER A 3 -30.31 -41.47 -36.00
CA SER A 3 -30.02 -40.31 -35.13
C SER A 3 -31.28 -39.98 -34.33
N HIS A 4 -31.37 -40.45 -33.10
CA HIS A 4 -32.44 -40.07 -32.17
C HIS A 4 -32.18 -38.68 -31.60
N PHE A 5 -32.22 -37.68 -32.44
CA PHE A 5 -32.21 -36.30 -32.00
C PHE A 5 -33.62 -35.97 -31.47
N ASN A 6 -33.80 -36.09 -30.15
CA ASN A 6 -35.06 -35.81 -29.49
C ASN A 6 -35.21 -34.29 -29.43
N PHE A 7 -36.18 -33.72 -30.17
CA PHE A 7 -36.45 -32.29 -30.23
C PHE A 7 -36.65 -31.68 -28.82
N LYS A 8 -37.23 -32.43 -27.89
CA LYS A 8 -37.39 -32.01 -26.50
C LYS A 8 -36.02 -31.83 -25.79
N SER A 9 -35.08 -32.74 -26.04
CA SER A 9 -33.70 -32.63 -25.50
C SER A 9 -32.97 -31.44 -26.08
N LEU A 10 -33.08 -31.19 -27.36
CA LEU A 10 -32.48 -30.06 -28.04
C LEU A 10 -33.03 -28.72 -27.49
N ALA A 11 -34.37 -28.64 -27.30
CA ALA A 11 -35.00 -27.47 -26.71
C ALA A 11 -34.50 -27.20 -25.26
N PHE A 12 -34.40 -28.27 -24.46
CA PHE A 12 -33.90 -28.18 -23.10
C PHE A 12 -32.46 -27.64 -23.04
N TYR A 13 -31.56 -28.21 -23.85
CA TYR A 13 -30.16 -27.75 -23.91
C TYR A 13 -30.05 -26.31 -24.48
N GLY A 14 -30.87 -25.98 -25.46
CA GLY A 14 -30.93 -24.63 -26.04
C GLY A 14 -31.32 -23.59 -24.98
N VAL A 15 -32.35 -23.85 -24.18
CA VAL A 15 -32.77 -22.97 -23.07
C VAL A 15 -31.69 -22.88 -22.00
N ALA A 16 -31.10 -24.03 -21.59
CA ALA A 16 -30.07 -24.04 -20.59
C ALA A 16 -28.83 -23.25 -21.00
N ILE A 17 -28.34 -23.46 -22.21
CA ILE A 17 -27.15 -22.74 -22.73
C ILE A 17 -27.46 -21.25 -22.87
N SER A 18 -28.62 -20.89 -23.42
CA SER A 18 -29.02 -19.48 -23.57
C SER A 18 -29.12 -18.75 -22.24
N SER A 19 -29.67 -19.40 -21.19
CA SER A 19 -29.76 -18.80 -19.87
C SER A 19 -28.38 -18.55 -19.24
N VAL A 20 -27.45 -19.49 -19.40
CA VAL A 20 -26.07 -19.32 -18.92
C VAL A 20 -25.37 -18.17 -19.66
N LEU A 21 -25.51 -18.10 -20.97
CA LEU A 21 -24.91 -17.02 -21.77
C LEU A 21 -25.49 -15.66 -21.40
N LEU A 22 -26.80 -15.56 -21.17
CA LEU A 22 -27.43 -14.33 -20.72
C LEU A 22 -26.94 -13.89 -19.36
N LEU A 23 -26.86 -14.82 -18.39
CA LEU A 23 -26.30 -14.53 -17.07
C LEU A 23 -24.84 -14.10 -17.15
N PHE A 24 -24.03 -14.81 -17.90
CA PHE A 24 -22.63 -14.46 -18.08
C PHE A 24 -22.46 -13.05 -18.68
N ASN A 25 -23.24 -12.74 -19.72
CA ASN A 25 -23.20 -11.42 -20.34
C ASN A 25 -23.64 -10.32 -19.36
N ALA A 26 -24.71 -10.55 -18.59
CA ALA A 26 -25.19 -9.60 -17.60
C ALA A 26 -24.16 -9.35 -16.48
N VAL A 27 -23.54 -10.41 -15.95
CA VAL A 27 -22.52 -10.30 -14.92
C VAL A 27 -21.25 -9.63 -15.46
N SER A 28 -20.82 -9.98 -16.66
CA SER A 28 -19.65 -9.36 -17.30
C SER A 28 -19.87 -7.87 -17.55
N ALA A 29 -21.03 -7.50 -18.10
CA ALA A 29 -21.36 -6.08 -18.32
C ALA A 29 -21.44 -5.29 -17.00
N TYR A 30 -21.99 -5.90 -15.95
CA TYR A 30 -22.00 -5.29 -14.62
C TYR A 30 -20.58 -5.12 -14.07
N GLY A 31 -19.73 -6.14 -14.21
CA GLY A 31 -18.32 -6.10 -13.79
C GLY A 31 -17.55 -4.99 -14.48
N GLU A 32 -17.65 -4.89 -15.80
CA GLU A 32 -16.97 -3.86 -16.60
C GLU A 32 -17.46 -2.44 -16.28
N ALA A 33 -18.75 -2.27 -15.99
CA ALA A 33 -19.33 -0.97 -15.69
C ALA A 33 -19.07 -0.49 -14.26
N LYS A 34 -19.02 -1.41 -13.30
CA LYS A 34 -18.98 -1.10 -11.86
C LYS A 34 -17.63 -1.37 -11.19
N LEU A 35 -16.86 -2.33 -11.69
CA LEU A 35 -15.61 -2.76 -11.09
C LEU A 35 -14.40 -2.20 -11.87
N LYS A 36 -14.27 -0.87 -11.92
CA LYS A 36 -13.06 -0.27 -12.46
C LYS A 36 -11.91 -0.56 -11.50
N ALA A 37 -10.89 -1.26 -12.00
CA ALA A 37 -9.65 -1.45 -11.24
C ALA A 37 -9.06 -0.09 -10.88
N ALA A 38 -8.65 0.08 -9.63
CA ALA A 38 -7.92 1.27 -9.23
C ALA A 38 -6.62 1.38 -10.03
N ALA A 39 -6.29 2.59 -10.47
CA ALA A 39 -5.04 2.81 -11.19
C ALA A 39 -3.85 2.30 -10.37
N PRO A 40 -2.89 1.59 -10.99
CA PRO A 40 -1.73 1.10 -10.25
C PRO A 40 -0.90 2.28 -9.75
N ILE A 41 -0.57 2.25 -8.46
CA ILE A 41 0.33 3.23 -7.84
C ILE A 41 1.74 2.64 -7.71
N GLY A 42 2.74 3.51 -7.57
CA GLY A 42 4.13 3.08 -7.40
C GLY A 42 4.31 2.21 -6.15
N LYS A 43 5.40 1.44 -6.14
CA LYS A 43 5.68 0.52 -5.04
C LYS A 43 6.41 1.18 -3.87
N ARG A 44 7.24 2.19 -4.13
CA ARG A 44 8.08 2.86 -3.13
C ARG A 44 8.02 4.36 -3.34
N TYR A 45 7.84 5.07 -2.24
CA TYR A 45 7.76 6.52 -2.20
C TYR A 45 8.71 7.07 -1.14
N LEU A 46 9.50 8.07 -1.51
CA LEU A 46 10.26 8.87 -0.58
C LEU A 46 9.38 10.02 -0.08
N LEU A 47 9.11 10.06 1.22
CA LEU A 47 8.32 11.09 1.86
C LEU A 47 9.24 12.24 2.28
N SER A 48 8.86 13.45 1.87
CA SER A 48 9.49 14.72 2.31
C SER A 48 8.46 15.52 3.09
N TYR A 49 8.86 16.12 4.20
CA TYR A 49 7.96 16.85 5.10
C TYR A 49 8.12 18.35 4.91
N THR A 50 7.02 19.08 4.94
CA THR A 50 7.03 20.55 4.89
C THR A 50 7.48 21.14 6.21
N GLN A 51 7.15 20.48 7.32
CA GLN A 51 7.60 20.84 8.66
C GLN A 51 8.15 19.57 9.32
N ASN A 52 9.40 19.64 9.80
CA ASN A 52 10.00 18.53 10.53
C ASN A 52 9.54 18.59 11.99
N PRO A 53 8.58 17.77 12.44
CA PRO A 53 8.25 17.72 13.85
C PRO A 53 9.49 17.26 14.62
N ASN A 54 9.78 17.93 15.73
CA ASN A 54 10.99 17.75 16.56
C ASN A 54 11.30 16.30 17.00
N CYS A 55 10.41 15.35 16.69
CA CYS A 55 10.62 13.94 17.04
C CYS A 55 11.02 13.04 15.87
N LEU A 56 10.83 13.45 14.62
CA LEU A 56 11.20 12.60 13.49
C LEU A 56 12.71 12.45 13.37
N LYS A 57 13.15 11.21 13.51
CA LYS A 57 14.58 10.83 13.50
C LYS A 57 15.26 11.02 12.15
N SER A 58 14.50 10.97 11.09
CA SER A 58 15.00 10.98 9.72
C SER A 58 14.34 12.11 8.94
N ASP A 59 15.14 12.86 8.20
CA ASP A 59 14.65 13.90 7.29
C ASP A 59 13.77 13.35 6.17
N ALA A 60 13.76 12.02 5.99
CA ALA A 60 12.93 11.33 5.02
C ALA A 60 12.53 9.94 5.52
N LEU A 61 11.31 9.55 5.18
CA LEU A 61 10.79 8.18 5.34
C LEU A 61 10.51 7.57 3.97
N VAL A 62 10.58 6.25 3.89
CA VAL A 62 10.18 5.48 2.70
C VAL A 62 8.89 4.74 3.01
N LEU A 63 7.87 5.01 2.24
CA LEU A 63 6.61 4.28 2.24
C LEU A 63 6.65 3.25 1.12
N THR A 64 6.64 1.97 1.47
CA THR A 64 6.48 0.88 0.51
C THR A 64 5.01 0.49 0.45
N ILE A 65 4.46 0.33 -0.75
CA ILE A 65 3.05 0.00 -0.97
C ILE A 65 2.97 -1.21 -1.88
N GLU A 66 2.19 -2.20 -1.47
CA GLU A 66 1.78 -3.35 -2.28
C GLU A 66 0.28 -3.24 -2.53
N GLN A 67 -0.12 -3.18 -3.79
CA GLN A 67 -1.51 -3.00 -4.20
C GLN A 67 -2.10 -4.30 -4.73
N SER A 68 -3.31 -4.63 -4.24
CA SER A 68 -4.15 -5.70 -4.75
C SER A 68 -5.57 -5.17 -5.01
N GLY A 69 -5.83 -4.78 -6.24
CA GLY A 69 -7.07 -4.08 -6.59
C GLY A 69 -7.18 -2.73 -5.89
N ILE A 70 -8.22 -2.57 -5.06
CA ILE A 70 -8.40 -1.37 -4.24
C ILE A 70 -7.69 -1.45 -2.89
N TYR A 71 -7.27 -2.65 -2.48
CA TYR A 71 -6.63 -2.88 -1.17
C TYR A 71 -5.14 -2.61 -1.24
N LEU A 72 -4.63 -2.05 -0.17
CA LEU A 72 -3.23 -1.67 -0.02
C LEU A 72 -2.65 -2.30 1.23
N ASN A 73 -1.45 -2.82 1.12
CA ASN A 73 -0.57 -3.14 2.23
C ASN A 73 0.66 -2.25 2.14
N GLY A 74 1.19 -1.84 3.27
CA GLY A 74 2.34 -0.96 3.27
C GLY A 74 3.25 -1.14 4.47
N SER A 75 4.45 -0.62 4.34
CA SER A 75 5.41 -0.47 5.44
C SER A 75 6.04 0.92 5.37
N LEU A 76 6.33 1.49 6.54
CA LEU A 76 6.96 2.79 6.69
C LEU A 76 8.31 2.60 7.37
N LEU A 77 9.37 3.02 6.69
CA LEU A 77 10.75 2.80 7.09
C LEU A 77 11.55 4.11 7.03
N PRO A 78 12.59 4.30 7.86
CA PRO A 78 13.50 5.40 7.67
C PRO A 78 14.22 5.27 6.34
N ALA A 79 14.43 6.39 5.63
CA ALA A 79 15.27 6.40 4.45
C ALA A 79 16.70 6.07 4.86
N LYS A 80 17.13 4.86 4.55
CA LYS A 80 18.47 4.35 4.88
C LYS A 80 19.32 4.22 3.62
N THR A 81 20.63 4.22 3.81
CA THR A 81 21.63 3.99 2.76
C THR A 81 21.44 2.64 2.03
N ASP A 82 21.93 2.55 0.81
CA ASP A 82 21.69 1.46 -0.15
C ASP A 82 21.96 0.05 0.39
N ALA A 83 22.89 -0.12 1.33
CA ALA A 83 23.17 -1.43 1.94
C ALA A 83 22.02 -1.99 2.81
N GLN A 84 21.13 -1.15 3.30
CA GLN A 84 19.98 -1.54 4.11
C GLN A 84 18.68 -1.59 3.29
N ARG A 85 18.68 -1.07 2.08
CA ARG A 85 17.56 -1.15 1.12
C ARG A 85 17.28 -2.58 0.69
N ALA A 86 18.30 -3.40 0.53
CA ALA A 86 18.17 -4.80 0.13
C ALA A 86 17.42 -5.67 1.16
N LYS A 87 17.47 -5.29 2.45
CA LYS A 87 16.75 -6.00 3.52
C LYS A 87 15.32 -5.49 3.72
N ALA A 88 15.00 -4.29 3.26
CA ALA A 88 13.67 -3.68 3.42
C ALA A 88 12.57 -4.36 2.58
N GLY A 89 12.92 -5.11 1.55
CA GLY A 89 11.98 -5.89 0.73
C GLY A 89 11.39 -7.13 1.44
N SER A 90 11.92 -7.48 2.63
CA SER A 90 11.49 -8.64 3.42
C SER A 90 10.69 -8.24 4.66
N GLU A 91 10.42 -6.95 4.87
CA GLU A 91 9.74 -6.49 6.08
C GLU A 91 8.23 -6.66 5.94
N LYS A 92 7.65 -7.31 6.94
CA LYS A 92 6.22 -7.61 6.97
C LYS A 92 5.41 -6.31 6.94
N PRO A 93 4.41 -6.18 6.04
CA PRO A 93 3.59 -4.98 5.98
C PRO A 93 2.91 -4.74 7.33
N SER A 94 3.02 -3.52 7.82
CA SER A 94 2.46 -3.08 9.11
C SER A 94 1.30 -2.10 8.96
N LEU A 95 1.08 -1.62 7.73
CA LEU A 95 0.00 -0.73 7.36
C LEU A 95 -0.95 -1.43 6.39
N THR A 96 -2.25 -1.21 6.55
CA THR A 96 -3.28 -1.72 5.65
C THR A 96 -4.26 -0.61 5.30
N GLY A 97 -4.87 -0.70 4.11
CA GLY A 97 -5.81 0.33 3.71
C GLY A 97 -6.39 0.14 2.31
N GLN A 98 -6.83 1.24 1.73
CA GLN A 98 -7.54 1.23 0.46
C GLN A 98 -7.19 2.44 -0.40
N LEU A 99 -7.29 2.24 -1.72
CA LEU A 99 -7.24 3.30 -2.73
C LEU A 99 -8.61 3.41 -3.38
N SER A 100 -9.25 4.56 -3.25
CA SER A 100 -10.54 4.85 -3.86
C SER A 100 -10.55 6.28 -4.39
N ASN A 101 -10.96 6.47 -5.64
CA ASN A 101 -11.05 7.81 -6.26
C ASN A 101 -9.76 8.64 -6.12
N GLN A 102 -8.59 8.03 -6.32
CA GLN A 102 -7.28 8.66 -6.15
C GLN A 102 -6.96 9.09 -4.69
N GLN A 103 -7.79 8.69 -3.74
CA GLN A 103 -7.52 8.87 -2.31
C GLN A 103 -6.98 7.58 -1.72
N LEU A 104 -5.80 7.67 -1.13
CA LEU A 104 -5.11 6.60 -0.43
C LEU A 104 -5.32 6.78 1.07
N SER A 105 -5.74 5.73 1.74
CA SER A 105 -5.85 5.69 3.20
C SER A 105 -5.16 4.44 3.72
N LEU A 106 -4.15 4.61 4.56
CA LEU A 106 -3.43 3.51 5.24
C LEU A 106 -3.49 3.73 6.74
N THR A 107 -3.64 2.65 7.49
CA THR A 107 -3.65 2.66 8.96
C THR A 107 -2.92 1.43 9.48
N GLY A 108 -2.19 1.59 10.57
CA GLY A 108 -1.49 0.48 11.21
C GLY A 108 -0.57 0.94 12.33
N THR A 109 0.41 0.11 12.65
CA THR A 109 1.37 0.37 13.72
C THR A 109 2.79 0.27 13.19
N VAL A 110 3.64 1.17 13.64
CA VAL A 110 5.05 1.24 13.26
C VAL A 110 5.90 1.29 14.53
N PRO A 111 7.06 0.63 14.61
CA PRO A 111 7.95 0.77 15.75
C PRO A 111 8.26 2.24 16.01
N SER A 112 8.10 2.69 17.25
CA SER A 112 8.33 4.10 17.61
C SER A 112 9.76 4.54 17.31
N SER A 113 10.72 3.61 17.37
CA SER A 113 12.11 3.82 16.99
C SER A 113 12.30 4.18 15.50
N THR A 114 11.34 3.86 14.65
CA THR A 114 11.34 4.23 13.23
C THR A 114 11.01 5.71 13.04
N LEU A 115 10.12 6.23 13.88
CA LEU A 115 9.59 7.58 13.76
C LEU A 115 10.39 8.58 14.60
N CYS A 116 10.62 8.30 15.88
CA CYS A 116 11.20 9.26 16.81
C CYS A 116 12.50 8.77 17.45
N THR A 117 13.45 9.70 17.69
CA THR A 117 14.71 9.40 18.36
C THR A 117 14.55 9.27 19.88
N ASN A 118 13.60 9.99 20.44
CA ASN A 118 13.26 9.95 21.86
C ASN A 118 11.75 9.75 21.95
N PRO A 119 11.26 8.60 22.45
CA PRO A 119 9.90 8.54 22.93
C PRO A 119 9.81 9.57 24.06
N VAL A 120 8.92 10.55 23.94
CA VAL A 120 8.63 11.45 25.04
C VAL A 120 8.09 10.59 26.16
N SER A 121 8.95 10.30 27.12
CA SER A 121 8.63 9.60 28.35
C SER A 121 7.70 10.50 29.15
N GLN A 122 6.39 10.36 28.98
CA GLN A 122 5.47 10.72 30.05
C GLN A 122 5.23 9.46 30.87
N ALA A 123 5.79 9.53 32.05
CA ALA A 123 5.62 8.68 33.21
C ALA A 123 6.89 7.90 33.59
N GLU A 124 7.55 8.46 34.57
CA GLU A 124 8.47 7.75 35.44
C GLU A 124 7.81 6.47 35.99
N THR A 125 8.39 5.34 35.74
CA THR A 125 8.66 4.27 36.70
C THR A 125 9.03 2.99 35.94
N SER A 126 10.17 2.42 36.36
CA SER A 126 10.64 1.06 36.13
C SER A 126 11.60 0.84 34.97
N ALA A 127 12.82 0.68 35.36
CA ALA A 127 13.98 0.23 34.59
C ALA A 127 13.75 -1.12 33.90
N ARG A 128 14.41 -1.27 32.74
CA ARG A 128 14.65 -2.51 31.98
C ARG A 128 13.44 -3.10 31.23
N SER A 129 13.19 -2.54 30.06
CA SER A 129 12.69 -3.32 28.94
C SER A 129 13.15 -2.61 27.68
N GLN A 130 13.76 -3.32 26.75
CA GLN A 130 13.94 -2.86 25.37
C GLN A 130 12.56 -2.46 24.85
N ASP A 131 12.34 -1.16 24.74
CA ASP A 131 11.04 -0.56 24.42
C ASP A 131 10.69 -0.88 22.96
N ASN A 132 10.06 -2.03 22.74
CA ASN A 132 9.33 -2.34 21.52
C ASN A 132 8.01 -1.57 21.51
N SER A 133 8.07 -0.26 21.77
CA SER A 133 6.90 0.59 21.69
C SER A 133 6.50 0.78 20.21
N PHE A 134 5.21 0.62 19.96
CA PHE A 134 4.61 0.84 18.63
C PHE A 134 3.76 2.10 18.68
N SER A 135 3.88 2.91 17.64
CA SER A 135 3.02 4.08 17.43
C SER A 135 1.98 3.76 16.38
N SER A 136 0.73 4.11 16.64
CA SER A 136 -0.32 4.05 15.63
C SER A 136 -0.11 5.14 14.59
N VAL A 137 -0.18 4.77 13.33
CA VAL A 137 0.01 5.68 12.19
C VAL A 137 -1.21 5.61 11.28
N ARG A 138 -1.69 6.77 10.86
CA ARG A 138 -2.70 6.92 9.82
C ARG A 138 -2.18 7.86 8.74
N ILE A 139 -2.17 7.39 7.51
CA ILE A 139 -1.74 8.13 6.33
C ILE A 139 -2.97 8.37 5.46
N GLN A 140 -3.21 9.61 5.09
CA GLN A 140 -4.25 10.01 4.15
C GLN A 140 -3.60 10.86 3.08
N SER A 141 -3.67 10.45 1.82
CA SER A 141 -3.07 11.17 0.72
C SER A 141 -3.89 11.08 -0.55
N ARG A 142 -3.65 12.02 -1.45
CA ARG A 142 -4.16 12.02 -2.81
C ARG A 142 -3.04 11.64 -3.76
N VAL A 143 -3.38 10.87 -4.78
CA VAL A 143 -2.48 10.53 -5.88
C VAL A 143 -2.56 11.65 -6.92
N GLU A 144 -1.45 12.36 -7.15
CA GLU A 144 -1.33 13.41 -8.15
C GLU A 144 -0.28 13.01 -9.19
N GLY A 145 -0.77 12.45 -10.30
CA GLY A 145 0.12 11.87 -11.30
C GLY A 145 0.88 10.67 -10.76
N LYS A 146 2.17 10.84 -10.48
CA LYS A 146 3.04 9.83 -9.88
C LYS A 146 3.34 10.10 -8.40
N ASN A 147 3.00 11.28 -7.90
CA ASN A 147 3.31 11.71 -6.54
C ASN A 147 2.13 11.46 -5.59
N LEU A 148 2.42 11.46 -4.30
CA LEU A 148 1.41 11.46 -3.25
C LEU A 148 1.54 12.75 -2.46
N GLU A 149 0.42 13.40 -2.20
CA GLU A 149 0.33 14.57 -1.31
C GLU A 149 -0.68 14.29 -0.21
N GLY A 150 -0.32 14.57 1.03
CA GLY A 150 -1.22 14.25 2.11
C GLY A 150 -0.69 14.55 3.50
N LYS A 151 -1.32 13.90 4.47
CA LYS A 151 -1.00 14.05 5.88
C LYS A 151 -0.86 12.70 6.57
N MET A 152 0.05 12.66 7.52
CA MET A 152 0.30 11.54 8.41
C MET A 152 -0.02 11.95 9.84
N ILE A 153 -0.81 11.13 10.51
CA ILE A 153 -1.16 11.30 11.93
C ILE A 153 -0.47 10.18 12.69
N VAL A 154 0.28 10.52 13.70
CA VAL A 154 1.04 9.58 14.54
C VAL A 154 0.57 9.70 15.98
N SER A 155 0.29 8.60 16.65
CA SER A 155 -0.07 8.65 18.06
C SER A 155 1.08 9.24 18.90
N GLY A 156 0.74 10.20 19.77
CA GLY A 156 1.74 10.92 20.58
C GLY A 156 2.29 12.19 19.92
N ILE A 157 1.93 12.47 18.67
CA ILE A 157 2.22 13.75 18.00
C ILE A 157 0.89 14.48 17.82
N PRO A 158 0.70 15.67 18.44
CA PRO A 158 -0.59 16.37 18.42
C PRO A 158 -0.95 16.92 17.04
N GLU A 159 0.04 17.22 16.22
CA GLU A 159 -0.15 17.82 14.90
C GLU A 159 -0.04 16.79 13.79
N ALA A 160 -0.89 16.93 12.77
CA ALA A 160 -0.78 16.15 11.54
C ALA A 160 0.45 16.60 10.75
N ILE A 161 1.26 15.67 10.31
CA ILE A 161 2.47 15.91 9.54
C ILE A 161 2.10 15.95 8.06
N GLU A 162 2.22 17.11 7.43
CA GLU A 162 2.02 17.24 6.00
C GLU A 162 3.26 16.74 5.25
N PHE A 163 3.03 15.98 4.19
CA PHE A 163 4.10 15.42 3.38
C PHE A 163 3.77 15.43 1.89
N THR A 164 4.83 15.49 1.10
CA THR A 164 4.82 15.11 -0.31
C THR A 164 5.66 13.87 -0.49
N ALA A 165 5.27 12.97 -1.39
CA ALA A 165 6.00 11.75 -1.62
C ALA A 165 6.22 11.53 -3.12
N GLN A 166 7.45 11.26 -3.49
CA GLN A 166 7.84 11.00 -4.86
C GLN A 166 8.21 9.52 -5.03
N PRO A 167 7.88 8.90 -6.20
CA PRO A 167 8.31 7.55 -6.47
C PRO A 167 9.83 7.45 -6.41
N GLU A 168 10.33 6.49 -5.63
CA GLU A 168 11.75 6.19 -5.62
C GLU A 168 12.12 5.48 -6.93
N ALA A 169 13.12 6.01 -7.65
CA ALA A 169 13.64 5.36 -8.83
C ALA A 169 14.19 3.97 -8.47
N PRO A 170 14.00 2.93 -9.32
CA PRO A 170 14.64 1.65 -9.12
C PRO A 170 16.15 1.85 -8.98
N ALA A 171 16.76 1.30 -7.93
CA ALA A 171 18.20 1.32 -7.79
C ALA A 171 18.82 0.67 -9.05
N GLN A 172 19.57 1.44 -9.83
CA GLN A 172 20.37 0.87 -10.91
C GLN A 172 21.36 -0.11 -10.29
N PRO A 173 21.46 -1.34 -10.82
CA PRO A 173 22.53 -2.24 -10.41
C PRO A 173 23.85 -1.51 -10.66
N SER A 174 24.63 -1.29 -9.64
CA SER A 174 25.99 -0.79 -9.81
C SER A 174 26.74 -1.82 -10.64
N GLU A 175 27.03 -1.50 -11.90
CA GLU A 175 27.97 -2.26 -12.70
C GLU A 175 29.31 -2.28 -11.93
N LYS A 176 29.66 -3.45 -11.42
CA LYS A 176 31.01 -3.70 -10.97
C LYS A 176 31.91 -3.53 -12.19
N SER A 177 32.62 -2.40 -12.26
CA SER A 177 33.71 -2.27 -13.19
C SER A 177 34.78 -3.30 -12.81
N SER A 178 34.77 -4.40 -13.53
CA SER A 178 35.88 -5.35 -13.53
C SER A 178 37.01 -4.70 -14.32
N SER A 179 37.93 -4.03 -13.62
CA SER A 179 39.24 -3.72 -14.16
C SER A 179 40.10 -4.98 -14.14
N HIS A 180 40.40 -5.47 -15.32
CA HIS A 180 41.52 -6.36 -15.57
C HIS A 180 42.81 -5.59 -15.54
#